data_4a5d38a605f3e4185560062dd757a1a1
#
_entry.id   4a5d38a605f3e4185560062dd757a1a1
#
_cell.length_a   1.000
_cell.length_b   1.000
_cell.length_c   1.000
_cell.angle_alpha   90.00
_cell.angle_beta   90.00
_cell.angle_gamma   90.00
#
_symmetry.space_group_name_H-M   'P 1'
#
loop_
_entity.id
_entity.type
_entity.pdbx_description
1 polymer ?
#
loop_
_entity_poly.entity_id
_entity_poly.type
_entity_poly.pdbx_seq_one_letter_code
_entity_poly.pdbx_strand_id
1 'polypeptide(L)'
;MIMDDGIADAGERNEEAPLGLASGRLNRRSFLVGSAAGLGAAGLAGCVSSDDLMRAEAAKLYGPVPNDKFAIPAVDISRVDPKYFRQKVRYDSKEAPGTIIVDPGKFHLYRIEGDGMATRYGANVSRPGFLWSGEVYVGRKAEWPTWTPPKEMIARQPEARKYAGGMPGGLENPLGARVLYLYKNGAYTVYTIYSTSDPDTLGQGITSGCTGLLSQDMLDLYSRTPVKTKVVMLPA
;
A
#
# COMPACT_ATOMS: atom_id res chain seq x y z
N MET A 1 55.87 -41.92 11.11
CA MET A 1 57.09 -41.62 10.33
C MET A 1 57.08 -40.10 10.24
N ILE A 2 57.66 -39.47 11.30
CA ILE A 2 58.97 -38.80 11.25
C ILE A 2 58.83 -37.49 10.50
N MET A 3 58.98 -36.43 11.08
CA MET A 3 59.86 -35.53 11.82
C MET A 3 59.49 -34.11 11.36
N ASP A 4 59.32 -33.16 12.18
CA ASP A 4 60.12 -32.48 13.21
C ASP A 4 60.94 -31.32 12.65
N ASP A 5 61.04 -30.32 13.50
CA ASP A 5 61.98 -29.16 13.52
C ASP A 5 61.52 -27.91 12.73
N GLY A 6 61.59 -26.73 13.31
CA GLY A 6 62.10 -26.23 14.57
C GLY A 6 62.40 -24.74 14.46
N ILE A 7 62.19 -24.00 15.57
CA ILE A 7 63.03 -22.96 16.18
C ILE A 7 63.43 -21.75 15.32
N ALA A 8 63.17 -20.51 15.70
CA ALA A 8 63.69 -19.64 16.77
C ALA A 8 63.12 -18.22 16.57
N ASP A 9 62.58 -17.60 17.60
CA ASP A 9 63.22 -16.65 18.54
C ASP A 9 63.98 -15.47 17.91
N ALA A 10 63.45 -14.29 18.17
CA ALA A 10 64.20 -13.06 18.49
C ALA A 10 63.22 -11.97 18.93
N GLY A 11 63.29 -11.70 20.21
CA GLY A 11 62.64 -10.54 20.82
C GLY A 11 63.34 -9.25 20.47
N GLU A 12 62.55 -8.20 20.44
CA GLU A 12 63.06 -6.86 20.65
C GLU A 12 62.08 -6.07 21.47
N ARG A 13 62.55 -5.69 22.66
CA ARG A 13 61.92 -4.75 23.58
C ARG A 13 62.18 -3.35 23.07
N ASN A 14 61.15 -2.53 22.97
CA ASN A 14 61.35 -1.11 22.89
C ASN A 14 60.42 -0.39 23.92
N GLU A 15 61.10 0.20 24.79
CA GLU A 15 60.92 1.22 25.79
C GLU A 15 59.66 2.07 25.70
N GLU A 16 58.99 2.15 26.86
CA GLU A 16 58.00 3.15 27.20
C GLU A 16 58.62 4.54 27.34
N ALA A 17 58.09 5.53 26.63
CA ALA A 17 58.30 6.94 26.90
C ALA A 17 57.07 7.53 27.60
N PRO A 18 57.23 8.23 28.69
CA PRO A 18 56.10 8.78 29.45
C PRO A 18 55.54 10.05 28.78
N LEU A 19 54.25 10.06 28.45
CA LEU A 19 53.51 11.25 28.01
C LEU A 19 53.32 12.19 29.18
N GLY A 20 54.05 13.30 29.17
CA GLY A 20 53.93 14.40 30.11
C GLY A 20 52.54 15.07 30.03
N LEU A 21 51.81 15.01 31.11
CA LEU A 21 50.60 15.79 31.34
C LEU A 21 50.95 17.28 31.53
N ALA A 22 50.78 18.07 30.49
CA ALA A 22 50.80 19.54 30.59
C ALA A 22 49.48 20.03 31.20
N SER A 23 49.49 20.37 32.48
CA SER A 23 48.40 21.02 33.16
C SER A 23 48.25 22.49 32.70
N GLY A 24 47.55 22.73 31.62
CA GLY A 24 47.15 24.07 31.20
C GLY A 24 45.96 24.57 32.05
N ARG A 25 46.21 25.50 32.95
CA ARG A 25 45.15 26.22 33.69
C ARG A 25 44.30 27.01 32.70
N LEU A 26 43.06 26.57 32.48
CA LEU A 26 42.06 27.31 31.71
C LEU A 26 41.64 28.56 32.47
N ASN A 27 41.97 29.71 31.93
CA ASN A 27 41.69 31.01 32.49
C ASN A 27 40.24 31.39 32.18
N ARG A 28 39.43 31.75 33.20
CA ARG A 28 37.98 32.04 33.11
C ARG A 28 37.61 33.17 32.12
N ARG A 29 38.58 33.90 31.58
CA ARG A 29 38.34 34.97 30.60
C ARG A 29 38.28 34.50 29.13
N SER A 30 38.75 33.30 28.83
CA SER A 30 38.71 32.77 27.44
C SER A 30 37.41 32.08 27.09
N PHE A 31 36.48 31.91 28.05
CA PHE A 31 35.20 31.20 27.84
C PHE A 31 34.07 32.09 27.31
N LEU A 32 34.24 33.41 27.30
CA LEU A 32 33.19 34.37 26.93
C LEU A 32 33.27 34.91 25.50
N VAL A 33 34.32 34.59 24.73
CA VAL A 33 34.46 35.09 23.33
C VAL A 33 34.19 34.01 22.27
N GLY A 34 34.11 32.73 22.66
CA GLY A 34 33.89 31.63 21.74
C GLY A 34 32.39 31.22 21.50
N SER A 35 31.43 31.81 22.23
CA SER A 35 30.04 31.35 22.24
C SER A 35 29.07 32.13 21.32
N ALA A 36 29.54 33.10 20.56
CA ALA A 36 28.66 33.94 19.75
C ALA A 36 28.63 33.60 18.26
N ALA A 37 29.42 32.62 17.77
CA ALA A 37 29.47 32.27 16.36
C ALA A 37 28.84 30.89 16.02
N GLY A 38 28.27 30.17 16.99
CA GLY A 38 27.74 28.79 16.82
C GLY A 38 26.22 28.66 16.81
N LEU A 39 25.45 29.73 16.95
CA LEU A 39 23.98 29.69 17.07
C LEU A 39 23.20 30.03 15.82
N GLY A 40 23.85 30.08 14.65
CA GLY A 40 23.22 30.48 13.38
C GLY A 40 22.81 29.36 12.43
N ALA A 41 23.11 28.08 12.70
CA ALA A 41 22.87 26.99 11.72
C ALA A 41 21.94 25.87 12.21
N ALA A 42 21.30 25.98 13.37
CA ALA A 42 20.43 24.94 13.94
C ALA A 42 18.92 25.24 13.75
N GLY A 43 18.52 26.05 12.80
CA GLY A 43 17.18 26.62 12.75
C GLY A 43 16.32 26.29 11.55
N LEU A 44 16.58 25.25 10.75
CA LEU A 44 15.69 24.85 9.64
C LEU A 44 15.58 23.31 9.48
N ALA A 45 15.68 22.53 10.52
CA ALA A 45 15.09 21.20 10.52
C ALA A 45 13.59 21.40 10.68
N GLY A 46 12.91 21.79 9.60
CA GLY A 46 11.44 21.80 9.56
C GLY A 46 10.96 20.44 10.01
N CYS A 47 10.10 20.40 11.03
CA CYS A 47 9.43 19.18 11.46
C CYS A 47 8.60 18.68 10.30
N VAL A 48 9.15 17.76 9.47
CA VAL A 48 8.37 17.04 8.48
C VAL A 48 7.38 16.21 9.28
N SER A 49 6.09 16.46 9.12
CA SER A 49 5.07 15.71 9.82
C SER A 49 5.02 14.28 9.30
N SER A 50 4.52 13.34 10.13
CA SER A 50 4.28 11.97 9.66
C SER A 50 3.37 11.93 8.44
N ASP A 51 2.43 12.86 8.36
CA ASP A 51 1.49 12.99 7.23
C ASP A 51 2.19 13.45 5.95
N ASP A 52 3.16 14.37 6.05
CA ASP A 52 3.95 14.81 4.90
C ASP A 52 4.81 13.67 4.34
N LEU A 53 5.40 12.86 5.23
CA LEU A 53 6.17 11.67 4.81
C LEU A 53 5.26 10.64 4.13
N MET A 54 4.09 10.37 4.71
CA MET A 54 3.11 9.46 4.10
C MET A 54 2.63 9.97 2.74
N ARG A 55 2.38 11.27 2.59
CA ARG A 55 1.98 11.86 1.31
C ARG A 55 3.12 11.82 0.28
N ALA A 56 4.36 12.05 0.68
CA ALA A 56 5.51 11.94 -0.22
C ALA A 56 5.71 10.52 -0.73
N GLU A 57 5.50 9.50 0.12
CA GLU A 57 5.54 8.10 -0.30
C GLU A 57 4.33 7.74 -1.18
N ALA A 58 3.13 8.22 -0.82
CA ALA A 58 1.93 8.03 -1.62
C ALA A 58 2.06 8.62 -3.03
N ALA A 59 2.70 9.78 -3.18
CA ALA A 59 2.93 10.40 -4.49
C ALA A 59 3.69 9.47 -5.45
N LYS A 60 4.61 8.64 -4.93
CA LYS A 60 5.34 7.64 -5.73
C LYS A 60 4.45 6.45 -6.07
N LEU A 61 3.62 5.98 -5.13
CA LEU A 61 2.75 4.82 -5.32
C LEU A 61 1.59 5.11 -6.28
N TYR A 62 1.09 6.34 -6.29
CA TYR A 62 -0.09 6.76 -7.02
C TYR A 62 0.22 7.63 -8.25
N GLY A 63 1.48 7.58 -8.71
CA GLY A 63 1.90 8.20 -9.97
C GLY A 63 1.19 7.64 -11.20
N PRO A 64 1.40 8.24 -12.37
CA PRO A 64 0.79 7.77 -13.62
C PRO A 64 1.37 6.43 -14.05
N VAL A 65 0.55 5.63 -14.75
CA VAL A 65 0.97 4.36 -15.37
C VAL A 65 0.81 4.49 -16.90
N PRO A 66 1.83 5.03 -17.59
CA PRO A 66 1.70 5.40 -19.01
C PRO A 66 1.70 4.19 -19.95
N ASN A 67 2.27 3.05 -19.53
CA ASN A 67 2.52 1.89 -20.39
C ASN A 67 1.45 0.80 -20.27
N ASP A 68 0.30 1.09 -19.65
CA ASP A 68 -0.84 0.17 -19.67
C ASP A 68 -1.61 0.31 -21.01
N LYS A 69 -2.53 -0.60 -21.31
CA LYS A 69 -3.34 -0.56 -22.54
C LYS A 69 -3.99 0.81 -22.77
N PHE A 70 -4.48 1.43 -21.72
CA PHE A 70 -4.85 2.84 -21.67
C PHE A 70 -4.03 3.48 -20.55
N ALA A 71 -3.34 4.57 -20.86
CA ALA A 71 -2.53 5.27 -19.88
C ALA A 71 -3.37 5.68 -18.66
N ILE A 72 -3.02 5.18 -17.48
CA ILE A 72 -3.73 5.49 -16.25
C ILE A 72 -3.13 6.78 -15.67
N PRO A 73 -3.93 7.82 -15.42
CA PRO A 73 -3.43 9.07 -14.85
C PRO A 73 -2.97 8.87 -13.40
N ALA A 74 -2.14 9.80 -12.92
CA ALA A 74 -1.84 9.90 -11.49
C ALA A 74 -3.10 10.20 -10.70
N VAL A 75 -3.16 9.68 -9.48
CA VAL A 75 -4.22 10.05 -8.53
C VAL A 75 -3.89 11.40 -7.88
N ASP A 76 -4.87 12.28 -7.79
CA ASP A 76 -4.76 13.46 -6.93
C ASP A 76 -4.85 13.02 -5.46
N ILE A 77 -3.68 12.76 -4.86
CA ILE A 77 -3.57 12.28 -3.47
C ILE A 77 -3.99 13.33 -2.44
N SER A 78 -4.16 14.61 -2.82
CA SER A 78 -4.66 15.64 -1.92
C SER A 78 -6.13 15.40 -1.54
N ARG A 79 -6.87 14.69 -2.40
CA ARG A 79 -8.27 14.28 -2.21
C ARG A 79 -8.43 12.96 -1.45
N VAL A 80 -7.33 12.27 -1.12
CA VAL A 80 -7.36 11.00 -0.40
C VAL A 80 -6.96 11.22 1.06
N ASP A 81 -7.80 10.76 1.99
CA ASP A 81 -7.42 10.69 3.40
C ASP A 81 -6.22 9.72 3.55
N PRO A 82 -5.11 10.12 4.20
CA PRO A 82 -3.91 9.28 4.36
C PRO A 82 -4.16 7.90 4.94
N LYS A 83 -5.21 7.71 5.73
CA LYS A 83 -5.59 6.39 6.26
C LYS A 83 -5.94 5.37 5.18
N TYR A 84 -6.29 5.82 3.96
CA TYR A 84 -6.63 4.98 2.82
C TYR A 84 -5.45 4.72 1.88
N PHE A 85 -4.28 5.32 2.10
CA PHE A 85 -3.09 4.98 1.32
C PHE A 85 -2.69 3.53 1.56
N ARG A 86 -2.19 2.88 0.51
CA ARG A 86 -1.65 1.53 0.58
C ARG A 86 -0.48 1.48 1.55
N GLN A 87 -0.54 0.56 2.51
CA GLN A 87 0.48 0.39 3.54
C GLN A 87 0.65 -1.08 3.91
N LYS A 88 1.87 -1.45 4.33
CA LYS A 88 2.08 -2.69 5.08
C LYS A 88 1.73 -2.44 6.54
N VAL A 89 0.88 -3.30 7.10
CA VAL A 89 0.38 -3.17 8.48
C VAL A 89 0.48 -4.50 9.21
N ARG A 90 0.56 -4.45 10.54
CA ARG A 90 0.32 -5.63 11.37
C ARG A 90 -1.15 -6.04 11.25
N TYR A 91 -1.37 -7.31 11.03
CA TYR A 91 -2.71 -7.86 10.90
C TYR A 91 -2.71 -9.33 11.32
N ASP A 92 -3.14 -9.57 12.54
CA ASP A 92 -3.26 -10.94 13.06
C ASP A 92 -4.44 -11.64 12.39
N SER A 93 -4.13 -12.68 11.64
CA SER A 93 -5.13 -13.47 10.92
C SER A 93 -4.74 -14.94 10.93
N LYS A 94 -5.75 -15.82 10.97
CA LYS A 94 -5.59 -17.26 10.76
C LYS A 94 -5.59 -17.65 9.28
N GLU A 95 -5.86 -16.70 8.40
CA GLU A 95 -5.91 -16.92 6.96
C GLU A 95 -4.50 -17.10 6.38
N ALA A 96 -4.39 -17.98 5.40
CA ALA A 96 -3.13 -18.25 4.71
C ALA A 96 -2.62 -17.02 3.95
N PRO A 97 -1.30 -16.87 3.76
CA PRO A 97 -0.72 -15.84 2.90
C PRO A 97 -1.35 -15.87 1.50
N GLY A 98 -1.60 -14.69 0.95
CA GLY A 98 -2.30 -14.51 -0.32
C GLY A 98 -3.82 -14.34 -0.18
N THR A 99 -4.44 -14.75 0.93
CA THR A 99 -5.88 -14.51 1.16
C THR A 99 -6.17 -13.02 1.17
N ILE A 100 -7.29 -12.65 0.57
CA ILE A 100 -7.84 -11.30 0.58
C ILE A 100 -8.93 -11.22 1.64
N ILE A 101 -8.87 -10.21 2.51
CA ILE A 101 -9.92 -9.91 3.49
C ILE A 101 -10.47 -8.52 3.19
N VAL A 102 -11.77 -8.40 2.99
CA VAL A 102 -12.45 -7.10 2.86
C VAL A 102 -13.16 -6.79 4.16
N ASP A 103 -12.85 -5.62 4.72
CA ASP A 103 -13.47 -5.09 5.95
C ASP A 103 -14.32 -3.87 5.58
N PRO A 104 -15.64 -4.07 5.34
CA PRO A 104 -16.52 -2.99 4.96
C PRO A 104 -16.69 -1.94 6.06
N GLY A 105 -16.61 -2.35 7.32
CA GLY A 105 -16.73 -1.44 8.47
C GLY A 105 -15.58 -0.45 8.57
N LYS A 106 -14.41 -0.81 8.05
CA LYS A 106 -13.22 0.07 8.02
C LYS A 106 -12.93 0.67 6.66
N PHE A 107 -13.65 0.30 5.61
CA PHE A 107 -13.39 0.70 4.23
C PHE A 107 -11.99 0.31 3.77
N HIS A 108 -11.57 -0.91 4.12
CA HIS A 108 -10.25 -1.44 3.78
C HIS A 108 -10.34 -2.82 3.16
N LEU A 109 -9.37 -3.11 2.31
CA LEU A 109 -9.05 -4.45 1.85
C LEU A 109 -7.65 -4.80 2.34
N TYR A 110 -7.46 -6.02 2.82
CA TYR A 110 -6.18 -6.56 3.29
C TYR A 110 -5.79 -7.76 2.43
N ARG A 111 -4.56 -7.80 1.95
CA ARG A 111 -3.95 -9.00 1.42
C ARG A 111 -2.99 -9.54 2.46
N ILE A 112 -3.23 -10.75 2.92
CA ILE A 112 -2.40 -11.41 3.95
C ILE A 112 -1.03 -11.75 3.35
N GLU A 113 0.05 -11.35 4.03
CA GLU A 113 1.43 -11.59 3.57
C GLU A 113 2.12 -12.72 4.35
N GLY A 114 1.61 -13.09 5.52
CA GLY A 114 2.24 -13.96 6.49
C GLY A 114 2.91 -13.19 7.63
N ASP A 115 3.42 -13.91 8.63
CA ASP A 115 4.17 -13.36 9.77
C ASP A 115 3.44 -12.22 10.50
N GLY A 116 2.10 -12.30 10.59
CA GLY A 116 1.28 -11.27 11.23
C GLY A 116 1.21 -9.96 10.45
N MET A 117 1.50 -9.98 9.15
CA MET A 117 1.51 -8.80 8.29
C MET A 117 0.49 -8.90 7.15
N ALA A 118 -0.02 -7.76 6.73
CA ALA A 118 -0.84 -7.61 5.52
C ALA A 118 -0.49 -6.32 4.77
N THR A 119 -0.74 -6.34 3.46
CA THR A 119 -0.86 -5.10 2.68
C THR A 119 -2.30 -4.62 2.79
N ARG A 120 -2.49 -3.42 3.30
CA ARG A 120 -3.79 -2.75 3.43
C ARG A 120 -3.99 -1.78 2.28
N TYR A 121 -5.17 -1.77 1.69
CA TYR A 121 -5.63 -0.84 0.66
C TYR A 121 -6.86 -0.12 1.13
N GLY A 122 -7.00 1.16 0.81
CA GLY A 122 -8.25 1.89 0.94
C GLY A 122 -9.29 1.40 -0.06
N ALA A 123 -10.53 1.35 0.34
CA ALA A 123 -11.60 0.81 -0.49
C ALA A 123 -12.87 1.66 -0.43
N ASN A 124 -13.65 1.64 -1.52
CA ASN A 124 -15.07 1.83 -1.45
C ASN A 124 -15.76 0.47 -1.33
N VAL A 125 -16.91 0.43 -0.69
CA VAL A 125 -17.60 -0.80 -0.36
C VAL A 125 -19.09 -0.70 -0.65
N SER A 126 -19.81 -1.77 -0.34
CA SER A 126 -21.26 -1.81 -0.49
C SER A 126 -21.95 -0.80 0.42
N ARG A 127 -22.94 -0.13 -0.12
CA ARG A 127 -23.86 0.72 0.66
C ARG A 127 -24.73 -0.14 1.58
N PRO A 128 -25.30 0.44 2.65
CA PRO A 128 -26.27 -0.25 3.49
C PRO A 128 -27.39 -0.91 2.66
N GLY A 129 -27.82 -2.11 3.03
CA GLY A 129 -28.80 -2.90 2.29
C GLY A 129 -28.24 -3.78 1.16
N PHE A 130 -26.94 -3.62 0.81
CA PHE A 130 -26.23 -4.48 -0.15
C PHE A 130 -25.00 -5.13 0.45
N LEU A 131 -24.81 -4.97 1.76
CA LEU A 131 -23.74 -5.62 2.49
C LEU A 131 -23.97 -7.13 2.53
N TRP A 132 -22.88 -7.87 2.40
CA TRP A 132 -22.87 -9.31 2.50
C TRP A 132 -21.59 -9.74 3.23
N SER A 133 -21.57 -10.94 3.76
CA SER A 133 -20.40 -11.51 4.43
C SER A 133 -20.23 -12.97 4.06
N GLY A 134 -19.03 -13.49 4.28
CA GLY A 134 -18.69 -14.89 4.03
C GLY A 134 -17.50 -15.08 3.11
N GLU A 135 -17.30 -16.31 2.68
CA GLU A 135 -16.15 -16.72 1.89
C GLU A 135 -16.54 -16.93 0.42
N VAL A 136 -15.68 -16.43 -0.46
CA VAL A 136 -15.74 -16.58 -1.91
C VAL A 136 -14.30 -16.76 -2.43
N TYR A 137 -14.13 -16.91 -3.72
CA TYR A 137 -12.80 -16.97 -4.33
C TYR A 137 -12.76 -16.21 -5.65
N VAL A 138 -11.56 -15.81 -6.06
CA VAL A 138 -11.32 -15.22 -7.38
C VAL A 138 -11.48 -16.30 -8.45
N GLY A 139 -12.58 -16.30 -9.17
CA GLY A 139 -12.84 -17.30 -10.22
C GLY A 139 -12.33 -16.88 -11.59
N ARG A 140 -12.26 -15.56 -11.85
CA ARG A 140 -11.78 -14.98 -13.11
C ARG A 140 -11.13 -13.63 -12.87
N LYS A 141 -10.17 -13.28 -13.72
CA LYS A 141 -9.49 -11.98 -13.75
C LYS A 141 -9.68 -11.37 -15.14
N ALA A 142 -9.75 -10.04 -15.22
CA ALA A 142 -9.76 -9.36 -16.50
C ALA A 142 -9.05 -8.00 -16.42
N GLU A 143 -8.42 -7.64 -17.53
CA GLU A 143 -7.81 -6.33 -17.78
C GLU A 143 -8.72 -5.57 -18.75
N TRP A 144 -9.03 -4.33 -18.43
CA TRP A 144 -9.87 -3.45 -19.24
C TRP A 144 -11.13 -4.17 -19.77
N PRO A 145 -11.97 -4.74 -18.87
CA PRO A 145 -13.09 -5.55 -19.26
C PRO A 145 -14.19 -4.72 -19.93
N THR A 146 -14.99 -5.37 -20.75
CA THR A 146 -16.31 -4.83 -21.13
C THR A 146 -17.21 -4.82 -19.89
N TRP A 147 -17.91 -3.74 -19.65
CA TRP A 147 -18.91 -3.62 -18.60
C TRP A 147 -20.31 -3.63 -19.18
N THR A 148 -21.18 -4.49 -18.64
CA THR A 148 -22.59 -4.51 -18.98
C THR A 148 -23.39 -4.24 -17.70
N PRO A 149 -24.20 -3.18 -17.66
CA PRO A 149 -24.99 -2.87 -16.48
C PRO A 149 -25.99 -3.99 -16.19
N PRO A 150 -26.14 -4.42 -14.92
CA PRO A 150 -27.18 -5.34 -14.52
C PRO A 150 -28.58 -4.78 -14.83
N LYS A 151 -29.54 -5.68 -15.12
CA LYS A 151 -30.93 -5.27 -15.44
C LYS A 151 -31.55 -4.40 -14.34
N GLU A 152 -31.27 -4.73 -13.08
CA GLU A 152 -31.73 -3.99 -11.92
C GLU A 152 -31.12 -2.59 -11.84
N MET A 153 -29.89 -2.41 -12.34
CA MET A 153 -29.28 -1.09 -12.46
C MET A 153 -29.97 -0.27 -13.54
N ILE A 154 -30.24 -0.83 -14.71
CA ILE A 154 -30.94 -0.16 -15.80
C ILE A 154 -32.35 0.28 -15.35
N ALA A 155 -33.01 -0.52 -14.52
CA ALA A 155 -34.33 -0.17 -13.98
C ALA A 155 -34.28 1.04 -13.05
N ARG A 156 -33.19 1.20 -12.26
CA ARG A 156 -33.00 2.34 -11.34
C ARG A 156 -32.34 3.55 -11.99
N GLN A 157 -31.56 3.33 -13.04
CA GLN A 157 -30.76 4.32 -13.76
C GLN A 157 -30.94 4.13 -15.25
N PRO A 158 -32.04 4.68 -15.83
CA PRO A 158 -32.38 4.49 -17.25
C PRO A 158 -31.27 4.91 -18.23
N GLU A 159 -30.42 5.85 -17.83
CA GLU A 159 -29.24 6.29 -18.59
C GLU A 159 -28.20 5.17 -18.81
N ALA A 160 -28.16 4.18 -17.94
CA ALA A 160 -27.28 3.01 -18.12
C ALA A 160 -27.74 2.11 -19.27
N ARG A 161 -28.99 2.27 -19.79
CA ARG A 161 -29.54 1.44 -20.90
C ARG A 161 -28.72 1.55 -22.17
N LYS A 162 -28.08 2.71 -22.44
CA LYS A 162 -27.20 2.87 -23.61
C LYS A 162 -26.03 1.91 -23.62
N TYR A 163 -25.67 1.34 -22.47
CA TYR A 163 -24.61 0.34 -22.31
C TYR A 163 -25.13 -1.10 -22.17
N ALA A 164 -26.40 -1.36 -22.42
CA ALA A 164 -26.98 -2.71 -22.34
C ALA A 164 -26.29 -3.74 -23.25
N GLY A 165 -25.70 -3.27 -24.36
CA GLY A 165 -24.88 -4.08 -25.26
C GLY A 165 -23.42 -4.23 -24.85
N GLY A 166 -23.03 -3.62 -23.73
CA GLY A 166 -21.66 -3.61 -23.22
C GLY A 166 -20.91 -2.30 -23.52
N MET A 167 -20.32 -1.72 -22.48
CA MET A 167 -19.37 -0.61 -22.59
C MET A 167 -17.97 -1.18 -22.73
N PRO A 168 -17.22 -0.88 -23.81
CA PRO A 168 -15.85 -1.33 -23.96
C PRO A 168 -14.94 -0.90 -22.79
N GLY A 169 -13.85 -1.64 -22.56
CA GLY A 169 -12.82 -1.24 -21.60
C GLY A 169 -12.20 0.11 -21.96
N GLY A 170 -11.92 0.93 -20.97
CA GLY A 170 -11.36 2.27 -21.11
C GLY A 170 -11.42 3.03 -19.79
N LEU A 171 -10.91 4.25 -19.76
CA LEU A 171 -10.86 5.07 -18.54
C LEU A 171 -12.25 5.45 -18.00
N GLU A 172 -13.24 5.57 -18.90
CA GLU A 172 -14.64 5.88 -18.56
C GLU A 172 -15.44 4.64 -18.11
N ASN A 173 -14.87 3.43 -18.25
CA ASN A 173 -15.55 2.20 -17.90
C ASN A 173 -15.63 2.06 -16.37
N PRO A 174 -16.81 1.83 -15.78
CA PRO A 174 -16.97 1.74 -14.32
C PRO A 174 -16.15 0.65 -13.63
N LEU A 175 -15.72 -0.38 -14.38
CA LEU A 175 -14.86 -1.45 -13.83
C LEU A 175 -13.37 -1.08 -13.88
N GLY A 176 -13.01 -0.03 -14.61
CA GLY A 176 -11.65 0.47 -14.73
C GLY A 176 -10.66 -0.53 -15.33
N ALA A 177 -9.39 -0.42 -14.91
CA ALA A 177 -8.27 -1.12 -15.53
C ALA A 177 -8.21 -2.61 -15.23
N ARG A 178 -8.60 -3.04 -14.03
CA ARG A 178 -8.47 -4.44 -13.54
C ARG A 178 -9.69 -4.85 -12.73
N VAL A 179 -10.07 -6.12 -12.89
CA VAL A 179 -11.19 -6.71 -12.14
C VAL A 179 -10.86 -8.14 -11.71
N LEU A 180 -11.20 -8.45 -10.46
CA LEU A 180 -11.28 -9.79 -9.90
C LEU A 180 -12.75 -10.15 -9.75
N TYR A 181 -13.22 -11.16 -10.48
CA TYR A 181 -14.60 -11.66 -10.40
C TYR A 181 -14.70 -12.70 -9.30
N LEU A 182 -15.64 -12.53 -8.38
CA LEU A 182 -15.79 -13.39 -7.22
C LEU A 182 -16.81 -14.49 -7.47
N TYR A 183 -16.43 -15.70 -7.10
CA TYR A 183 -17.21 -16.92 -7.32
C TYR A 183 -17.46 -17.63 -6.01
N LYS A 184 -18.61 -18.31 -5.91
CA LYS A 184 -18.97 -19.21 -4.82
C LYS A 184 -19.54 -20.49 -5.41
N ASN A 185 -19.08 -21.65 -4.93
CA ASN A 185 -19.58 -22.95 -5.39
C ASN A 185 -19.58 -23.12 -6.92
N GLY A 186 -18.56 -22.60 -7.60
CA GLY A 186 -18.43 -22.70 -9.05
C GLY A 186 -19.20 -21.64 -9.85
N ALA A 187 -20.07 -20.85 -9.22
CA ALA A 187 -20.88 -19.83 -9.87
C ALA A 187 -20.38 -18.40 -9.59
N TYR A 188 -20.52 -17.52 -10.59
CA TYR A 188 -20.24 -16.09 -10.44
C TYR A 188 -21.27 -15.44 -9.53
N THR A 189 -20.81 -14.71 -8.51
CA THR A 189 -21.65 -14.08 -7.49
C THR A 189 -22.21 -12.72 -7.89
N VAL A 190 -21.91 -12.20 -9.07
CA VAL A 190 -22.09 -10.82 -9.54
C VAL A 190 -21.23 -9.78 -8.82
N TYR A 191 -20.48 -10.19 -7.81
CA TYR A 191 -19.59 -9.30 -7.05
C TYR A 191 -18.18 -9.31 -7.62
N THR A 192 -17.51 -8.15 -7.52
CA THR A 192 -16.15 -7.94 -8.02
C THR A 192 -15.33 -7.11 -7.05
N ILE A 193 -14.00 -7.27 -7.15
CA ILE A 193 -13.06 -6.25 -6.71
C ILE A 193 -12.58 -5.56 -8.00
N TYR A 194 -12.67 -4.25 -8.08
CA TYR A 194 -12.50 -3.50 -9.33
C TYR A 194 -11.68 -2.21 -9.15
N SER A 195 -11.21 -1.63 -10.27
CA SER A 195 -10.51 -0.36 -10.25
C SER A 195 -11.49 0.83 -10.25
N THR A 196 -11.23 1.83 -9.41
CA THR A 196 -11.84 3.17 -9.54
C THR A 196 -10.76 4.21 -9.83
N SER A 197 -11.09 5.20 -10.66
CA SER A 197 -10.24 6.37 -10.91
C SER A 197 -10.64 7.57 -10.05
N ASP A 198 -11.76 7.46 -9.31
CA ASP A 198 -12.29 8.54 -8.48
C ASP A 198 -11.83 8.40 -7.02
N PRO A 199 -10.86 9.24 -6.57
CA PRO A 199 -10.32 9.17 -5.21
C PRO A 199 -11.35 9.51 -4.13
N ASP A 200 -12.38 10.31 -4.45
CA ASP A 200 -13.40 10.71 -3.49
C ASP A 200 -14.32 9.55 -3.08
N THR A 201 -14.29 8.45 -3.83
CA THR A 201 -15.09 7.27 -3.50
C THR A 201 -14.51 6.42 -2.38
N LEU A 202 -13.22 6.57 -2.05
CA LEU A 202 -12.61 5.83 -0.95
C LEU A 202 -13.25 6.20 0.41
N GLY A 203 -13.46 5.18 1.24
CA GLY A 203 -14.13 5.37 2.52
C GLY A 203 -15.64 5.55 2.42
N GLN A 204 -16.22 5.27 1.25
CA GLN A 204 -17.66 5.40 1.03
C GLN A 204 -18.34 4.05 0.76
N GLY A 205 -19.57 3.93 1.26
CA GLY A 205 -20.49 2.83 0.97
C GLY A 205 -21.38 3.19 -0.21
N ILE A 206 -20.92 2.93 -1.44
CA ILE A 206 -21.59 3.40 -2.66
C ILE A 206 -21.98 2.29 -3.62
N THR A 207 -21.40 1.10 -3.48
CA THR A 207 -21.62 0.01 -4.43
C THR A 207 -22.83 -0.87 -4.07
N SER A 208 -23.16 -1.80 -4.93
CA SER A 208 -24.22 -2.79 -4.70
C SER A 208 -23.63 -4.20 -4.54
N GLY A 209 -22.60 -4.34 -3.68
CA GLY A 209 -21.95 -5.62 -3.37
C GLY A 209 -20.49 -5.72 -3.76
N CYS A 210 -20.00 -4.81 -4.61
CA CYS A 210 -18.61 -4.80 -5.09
C CYS A 210 -17.69 -4.00 -4.14
N THR A 211 -16.38 -4.17 -4.32
CA THR A 211 -15.33 -3.43 -3.61
C THR A 211 -14.44 -2.74 -4.64
N GLY A 212 -14.30 -1.42 -4.55
CA GLY A 212 -13.45 -0.65 -5.45
C GLY A 212 -12.16 -0.20 -4.77
N LEU A 213 -11.06 -0.27 -5.49
CA LEU A 213 -9.74 0.23 -5.10
C LEU A 213 -9.27 1.26 -6.13
N LEU A 214 -8.42 2.19 -5.74
CA LEU A 214 -7.73 3.05 -6.71
C LEU A 214 -7.01 2.21 -7.76
N SER A 215 -6.91 2.71 -8.98
CA SER A 215 -6.35 1.95 -10.11
C SER A 215 -4.95 1.42 -9.82
N GLN A 216 -4.06 2.21 -9.22
CA GLN A 216 -2.70 1.80 -8.87
C GLN A 216 -2.68 0.70 -7.79
N ASP A 217 -3.61 0.74 -6.84
CA ASP A 217 -3.78 -0.30 -5.82
C ASP A 217 -4.33 -1.58 -6.41
N MET A 218 -5.28 -1.44 -7.33
CA MET A 218 -5.85 -2.60 -8.01
C MET A 218 -4.85 -3.27 -8.94
N LEU A 219 -3.95 -2.52 -9.60
CA LEU A 219 -2.83 -3.07 -10.36
C LEU A 219 -1.90 -3.91 -9.48
N ASP A 220 -1.52 -3.37 -8.31
CA ASP A 220 -0.68 -4.09 -7.34
C ASP A 220 -1.36 -5.37 -6.85
N LEU A 221 -2.62 -5.27 -6.39
CA LEU A 221 -3.38 -6.43 -5.92
C LEU A 221 -3.57 -7.47 -7.02
N TYR A 222 -3.95 -7.05 -8.22
CA TYR A 222 -4.20 -7.91 -9.37
C TYR A 222 -2.97 -8.74 -9.76
N SER A 223 -1.79 -8.11 -9.81
CA SER A 223 -0.54 -8.77 -10.19
C SER A 223 -0.18 -9.92 -9.24
N ARG A 224 -0.53 -9.79 -7.96
CA ARG A 224 -0.20 -10.72 -6.88
C ARG A 224 -1.34 -11.70 -6.53
N THR A 225 -2.46 -11.64 -7.26
CA THR A 225 -3.65 -12.45 -6.95
C THR A 225 -3.90 -13.48 -8.05
N PRO A 226 -3.56 -14.76 -7.86
CA PRO A 226 -3.92 -15.82 -8.79
C PRO A 226 -5.43 -16.16 -8.75
N VAL A 227 -5.93 -16.80 -9.82
CA VAL A 227 -7.26 -17.43 -9.80
C VAL A 227 -7.29 -18.49 -8.69
N LYS A 228 -8.45 -18.68 -8.07
CA LYS A 228 -8.72 -19.49 -6.87
C LYS A 228 -8.23 -18.87 -5.55
N THR A 229 -7.66 -17.67 -5.55
CA THR A 229 -7.38 -16.95 -4.30
C THR A 229 -8.66 -16.84 -3.46
N LYS A 230 -8.56 -17.22 -2.18
CA LYS A 230 -9.64 -17.05 -1.20
C LYS A 230 -9.89 -15.57 -0.92
N VAL A 231 -11.15 -15.19 -0.84
CA VAL A 231 -11.60 -13.85 -0.44
C VAL A 231 -12.61 -13.99 0.69
N VAL A 232 -12.34 -13.32 1.79
CA VAL A 232 -13.21 -13.27 2.97
C VAL A 232 -13.81 -11.87 3.04
N MET A 233 -15.12 -11.78 3.01
CA MET A 233 -15.86 -10.54 3.27
C MET A 233 -16.32 -10.56 4.72
N LEU A 234 -15.82 -9.63 5.52
CA LEU A 234 -16.22 -9.49 6.92
C LEU A 234 -17.65 -8.88 7.02
N PRO A 235 -18.38 -9.14 8.10
CA PRO A 235 -19.56 -8.35 8.40
C PRO A 235 -19.17 -6.88 8.65
N ALA A 236 -20.08 -5.94 8.32
CA ALA A 236 -19.87 -4.50 8.53
C ALA A 236 -20.28 -4.10 9.94
#